data_deab467a6d343991ba06289b29c2ec6b
#
_entry.id   deab467a6d343991ba06289b29c2ec6b
#
_cell.length_a   1.000
_cell.length_b   1.000
_cell.length_c   1.000
_cell.angle_alpha   90.00
_cell.angle_beta   90.00
_cell.angle_gamma   90.00
#
_symmetry.space_group_name_H-M   'P 1'
#
loop_
_entity.id
_entity.type
_entity.pdbx_description
1 polymer ?
#
loop_
_entity_poly.entity_id
_entity_poly.type
_entity_poly.pdbx_seq_one_letter_code
_entity_poly.pdbx_strand_id
1 'polypeptide(L)'
;MSPSSQPQKTAFLPMAICCLLFFILGFFTWANGALIPFVKLAFSLQSDLQAFFVLFASYIAYFFLALPSSWILKKTGFDNGLVLSLVLLAVGSLIFIPAAHTGSYQLFLLGIFVQGSAMALLQTAVNPYLSIIGPIESAAQR
;
A
#
# COMPACT_ATOMS: atom_id res chain seq x y z
N MET A 1 -8.85 41.35 21.09
CA MET A 1 -9.62 40.82 19.94
C MET A 1 -9.18 39.36 19.73
N SER A 2 -9.97 38.42 20.22
CA SER A 2 -9.69 36.99 20.03
C SER A 2 -9.97 36.64 18.57
N PRO A 3 -9.07 35.96 17.85
CA PRO A 3 -9.41 35.45 16.52
C PRO A 3 -10.51 34.43 16.71
N SER A 4 -11.65 34.67 16.11
CA SER A 4 -12.77 33.75 16.05
C SER A 4 -12.28 32.43 15.45
N SER A 5 -12.13 31.43 16.30
CA SER A 5 -11.91 30.06 15.86
C SER A 5 -13.17 29.58 15.13
N GLN A 6 -13.19 29.81 13.81
CA GLN A 6 -14.20 29.15 12.98
C GLN A 6 -13.99 27.65 13.12
N PRO A 7 -15.04 26.87 13.41
CA PRO A 7 -14.93 25.41 13.45
C PRO A 7 -14.48 24.93 12.06
N GLN A 8 -13.28 24.41 11.98
CA GLN A 8 -12.73 23.86 10.75
C GLN A 8 -13.59 22.64 10.39
N LYS A 9 -14.44 22.80 9.39
CA LYS A 9 -15.28 21.70 8.90
C LYS A 9 -14.37 20.62 8.34
N THR A 10 -14.53 19.40 8.82
CA THR A 10 -13.86 18.23 8.24
C THR A 10 -14.17 18.18 6.74
N ALA A 11 -13.13 18.22 5.91
CA ALA A 11 -13.32 18.16 4.47
C ALA A 11 -13.77 16.72 4.10
N PHE A 12 -15.01 16.58 3.69
CA PHE A 12 -15.59 15.27 3.34
C PHE A 12 -14.83 14.57 2.21
N LEU A 13 -14.43 15.31 1.18
CA LEU A 13 -13.75 14.73 0.02
C LEU A 13 -12.37 14.14 0.35
N PRO A 14 -11.44 14.81 1.04
CA PRO A 14 -10.19 14.20 1.48
C PRO A 14 -10.38 12.98 2.39
N MET A 15 -11.38 13.01 3.27
CA MET A 15 -11.69 11.88 4.14
C MET A 15 -12.20 10.67 3.33
N ALA A 16 -13.05 10.89 2.34
CA ALA A 16 -13.53 9.84 1.44
C ALA A 16 -12.37 9.23 0.62
N ILE A 17 -11.43 10.04 0.16
CA ILE A 17 -10.22 9.59 -0.54
C ILE A 17 -9.38 8.71 0.39
N CYS A 18 -9.14 9.12 1.63
CA CYS A 18 -8.41 8.30 2.60
C CYS A 18 -9.11 6.95 2.87
N CYS A 19 -10.42 6.94 3.05
CA CYS A 19 -11.19 5.71 3.22
C CYS A 19 -11.04 4.78 2.00
N LEU A 20 -11.06 5.33 0.79
CA LEU A 20 -10.83 4.57 -0.44
C LEU A 20 -9.42 3.97 -0.48
N LEU A 21 -8.41 4.75 -0.09
CA LEU A 21 -7.02 4.29 -0.05
C LEU A 21 -6.83 3.17 0.99
N PHE A 22 -7.45 3.27 2.16
CA PHE A 22 -7.46 2.19 3.14
C PHE A 22 -8.19 0.95 2.65
N PHE A 23 -9.28 1.13 1.93
CA PHE A 23 -9.99 0.02 1.28
C PHE A 23 -9.10 -0.69 0.27
N ILE A 24 -8.38 0.06 -0.57
CA ILE A 24 -7.42 -0.48 -1.53
C ILE A 24 -6.32 -1.26 -0.81
N LEU A 25 -5.74 -0.71 0.26
CA LEU A 25 -4.73 -1.39 1.08
C LEU A 25 -5.25 -2.73 1.62
N GLY A 26 -6.42 -2.71 2.23
CA GLY A 26 -7.05 -3.91 2.78
C GLY A 26 -7.34 -4.94 1.69
N PHE A 27 -7.88 -4.51 0.57
CA PHE A 27 -8.17 -5.38 -0.58
C PHE A 27 -6.90 -6.10 -1.09
N PHE A 28 -5.82 -5.36 -1.34
CA PHE A 28 -4.57 -5.97 -1.82
C PHE A 28 -3.94 -6.90 -0.78
N THR A 29 -4.00 -6.54 0.50
CA THR A 29 -3.49 -7.41 1.59
C THR A 29 -4.23 -8.75 1.61
N TRP A 30 -5.56 -8.73 1.54
CA TRP A 30 -6.38 -9.94 1.51
C TRP A 30 -6.26 -10.72 0.21
N ALA A 31 -6.21 -10.02 -0.93
CA ALA A 31 -6.05 -10.63 -2.24
C ALA A 31 -4.75 -11.44 -2.34
N ASN A 32 -3.64 -10.90 -1.83
CA ASN A 32 -2.36 -11.62 -1.82
C ASN A 32 -2.46 -12.94 -1.03
N GLY A 33 -3.13 -12.94 0.12
CA GLY A 33 -3.36 -14.17 0.89
C GLY A 33 -4.25 -15.18 0.15
N ALA A 34 -5.34 -14.71 -0.43
CA ALA A 34 -6.28 -15.54 -1.17
C ALA A 34 -5.70 -16.11 -2.47
N LEU A 35 -4.68 -15.46 -3.05
CA LEU A 35 -4.03 -15.91 -4.27
C LEU A 35 -3.05 -17.07 -4.06
N ILE A 36 -2.62 -17.38 -2.85
CA ILE A 36 -1.61 -18.42 -2.57
C ILE A 36 -1.95 -19.77 -3.23
N PRO A 37 -3.15 -20.34 -3.05
CA PRO A 37 -3.48 -21.63 -3.69
C PRO A 37 -3.49 -21.54 -5.21
N PHE A 38 -3.90 -20.40 -5.78
CA PHE A 38 -3.89 -20.18 -7.23
C PHE A 38 -2.46 -20.05 -7.78
N VAL A 39 -1.58 -19.37 -7.06
CA VAL A 39 -0.15 -19.26 -7.40
C VAL A 39 0.50 -20.62 -7.40
N LYS A 40 0.20 -21.45 -6.40
CA LYS A 40 0.70 -22.82 -6.31
C LYS A 40 0.32 -23.65 -7.55
N LEU A 41 -0.92 -23.53 -8.02
CA LEU A 41 -1.40 -24.20 -9.23
C LEU A 41 -0.81 -23.59 -10.51
N ALA A 42 -0.80 -22.26 -10.62
CA ALA A 42 -0.37 -21.56 -11.84
C ALA A 42 1.12 -21.77 -12.16
N PHE A 43 1.96 -21.83 -11.13
CA PHE A 43 3.41 -22.03 -11.28
C PHE A 43 3.85 -23.48 -10.99
N SER A 44 2.90 -24.41 -10.83
CA SER A 44 3.15 -25.83 -10.54
C SER A 44 4.13 -26.03 -9.36
N LEU A 45 3.97 -25.25 -8.30
CA LEU A 45 4.86 -25.29 -7.14
C LEU A 45 4.67 -26.61 -6.39
N GLN A 46 5.77 -27.34 -6.23
CA GLN A 46 5.76 -28.66 -5.58
C GLN A 46 5.81 -28.55 -4.05
N SER A 47 6.15 -27.39 -3.51
CA SER A 47 6.31 -27.17 -2.07
C SER A 47 5.43 -26.04 -1.58
N ASP A 48 4.77 -26.25 -0.46
CA ASP A 48 4.03 -25.20 0.26
C ASP A 48 4.96 -24.05 0.70
N LEU A 49 6.22 -24.35 0.96
CA LEU A 49 7.22 -23.37 1.30
C LEU A 49 7.40 -22.31 0.20
N GLN A 50 7.40 -22.74 -1.07
CA GLN A 50 7.50 -21.81 -2.21
C GLN A 50 6.27 -20.89 -2.30
N ALA A 51 5.08 -21.41 -2.00
CA ALA A 51 3.88 -20.59 -1.94
C ALA A 51 3.91 -19.56 -0.80
N PHE A 52 4.49 -19.92 0.34
CA PHE A 52 4.69 -18.99 1.46
C PHE A 52 5.73 -17.92 1.18
N PHE A 53 6.70 -18.13 0.29
CA PHE A 53 7.62 -17.09 -0.15
C PHE A 53 6.92 -15.88 -0.78
N VAL A 54 5.73 -16.05 -1.32
CA VAL A 54 4.90 -14.95 -1.84
C VAL A 54 4.54 -13.98 -0.73
N LEU A 55 4.04 -14.48 0.40
CA LEU A 55 3.77 -13.66 1.57
C LEU A 55 5.05 -13.10 2.17
N PHE A 56 6.08 -13.91 2.28
CA PHE A 56 7.36 -13.50 2.81
C PHE A 56 7.96 -12.33 2.01
N ALA A 57 7.94 -12.41 0.67
CA ALA A 57 8.43 -11.32 -0.19
C ALA A 57 7.66 -10.02 0.02
N SER A 58 6.33 -10.10 0.19
CA SER A 58 5.49 -8.94 0.47
C SER A 58 5.83 -8.31 1.82
N TYR A 59 5.91 -9.11 2.88
CA TYR A 59 6.17 -8.62 4.22
C TYR A 59 7.61 -8.13 4.41
N ILE A 60 8.61 -8.78 3.78
CA ILE A 60 9.99 -8.31 3.86
C ILE A 60 10.18 -6.99 3.13
N ALA A 61 9.53 -6.81 1.98
CA ALA A 61 9.50 -5.53 1.27
C ALA A 61 8.87 -4.44 2.15
N TYR A 62 7.77 -4.76 2.79
CA TYR A 62 7.07 -3.88 3.72
C TYR A 62 7.98 -3.45 4.89
N PHE A 63 8.67 -4.41 5.50
CA PHE A 63 9.60 -4.15 6.60
C PHE A 63 10.77 -3.26 6.18
N PHE A 64 11.43 -3.57 5.08
CA PHE A 64 12.60 -2.81 4.61
C PHE A 64 12.23 -1.40 4.14
N LEU A 65 11.05 -1.20 3.57
CA LEU A 65 10.65 0.10 3.08
C LEU A 65 9.88 0.96 4.10
N ALA A 66 9.46 0.42 5.21
CA ALA A 66 8.79 1.20 6.25
C ALA A 66 9.66 2.38 6.75
N LEU A 67 10.94 2.16 6.96
CA LEU A 67 11.89 3.20 7.39
C LEU A 67 12.20 4.21 6.27
N PRO A 68 12.62 3.78 5.04
CA PRO A 68 12.88 4.70 3.94
C PRO A 68 11.64 5.47 3.49
N SER A 69 10.43 4.90 3.64
CA SER A 69 9.18 5.56 3.27
C SER A 69 8.99 6.89 3.98
N SER A 70 9.29 6.96 5.27
CA SER A 70 9.23 8.21 6.03
C SER A 70 10.17 9.28 5.48
N TRP A 71 11.36 8.88 5.05
CA TRP A 71 12.34 9.79 4.47
C TRP A 71 11.93 10.26 3.07
N ILE A 72 11.40 9.36 2.25
CA ILE A 72 10.85 9.68 0.93
C ILE A 72 9.72 10.72 1.08
N LEU A 73 8.79 10.50 2.01
CA LEU A 73 7.67 11.42 2.27
C LEU A 73 8.11 12.79 2.76
N LYS A 74 9.18 12.86 3.55
CA LYS A 74 9.76 14.15 3.99
C LYS A 74 10.32 14.96 2.82
N LYS A 75 10.84 14.29 1.78
CA LYS A 75 11.39 14.94 0.58
C LYS A 75 10.32 15.29 -0.46
N THR A 76 9.38 14.39 -0.70
CA THR A 76 8.37 14.52 -1.77
C THR A 76 7.09 15.20 -1.31
N GLY A 77 6.80 15.19 -0.01
CA GLY A 77 5.51 15.59 0.54
C GLY A 77 4.47 14.46 0.51
N PHE A 78 3.39 14.63 1.26
CA PHE A 78 2.35 13.59 1.39
C PHE A 78 1.61 13.34 0.08
N ASP A 79 1.21 14.40 -0.65
CA ASP A 79 0.44 14.28 -1.88
C ASP A 79 1.24 13.54 -2.97
N ASN A 80 2.48 13.96 -3.19
CA ASN A 80 3.36 13.29 -4.14
C ASN A 80 3.72 11.87 -3.70
N GLY A 81 3.86 11.64 -2.40
CA GLY A 81 4.06 10.30 -1.82
C GLY A 81 2.90 9.36 -2.09
N LEU A 82 1.66 9.85 -1.98
CA LEU A 82 0.46 9.09 -2.31
C LEU A 82 0.43 8.71 -3.79
N VAL A 83 0.68 9.68 -4.68
CA VAL A 83 0.74 9.43 -6.12
C VAL A 83 1.83 8.42 -6.46
N LEU A 84 3.03 8.58 -5.89
CA LEU A 84 4.15 7.66 -6.11
C LEU A 84 3.80 6.24 -5.67
N SER A 85 3.15 6.08 -4.51
CA SER A 85 2.77 4.76 -4.01
C SER A 85 1.73 4.09 -4.90
N LEU A 86 0.76 4.84 -5.43
CA LEU A 86 -0.25 4.31 -6.36
C LEU A 86 0.37 3.92 -7.70
N VAL A 87 1.33 4.70 -8.22
CA VAL A 87 2.08 4.36 -9.44
C VAL A 87 2.89 3.07 -9.23
N LEU A 88 3.61 2.95 -8.11
CA LEU A 88 4.34 1.73 -7.76
C LEU A 88 3.42 0.52 -7.60
N LEU A 89 2.24 0.71 -7.01
CA LEU A 89 1.24 -0.35 -6.88
C LEU A 89 0.76 -0.84 -8.25
N ALA A 90 0.48 0.08 -9.17
CA ALA A 90 0.11 -0.21 -10.55
C ALA A 90 1.24 -0.94 -11.29
N VAL A 91 2.48 -0.48 -11.18
CA VAL A 91 3.66 -1.13 -11.79
C VAL A 91 3.83 -2.55 -11.25
N GLY A 92 3.75 -2.76 -9.93
CA GLY A 92 3.82 -4.08 -9.31
C GLY A 92 2.75 -5.02 -9.85
N SER A 93 1.53 -4.53 -10.01
CA SER A 93 0.41 -5.30 -10.58
C SER A 93 0.61 -5.62 -12.06
N LEU A 94 1.17 -4.70 -12.85
CA LEU A 94 1.47 -4.92 -14.27
C LEU A 94 2.57 -5.97 -14.49
N ILE A 95 3.51 -6.13 -13.55
CA ILE A 95 4.55 -7.16 -13.61
C ILE A 95 3.94 -8.57 -13.57
N PHE A 96 2.76 -8.74 -12.99
CA PHE A 96 2.08 -10.05 -12.97
C PHE A 96 1.67 -10.54 -14.36
N ILE A 97 1.41 -9.63 -15.29
CA ILE A 97 1.02 -10.00 -16.67
C ILE A 97 2.14 -10.81 -17.36
N PRO A 98 3.37 -10.27 -17.52
CA PRO A 98 4.47 -11.04 -18.10
C PRO A 98 4.86 -12.24 -17.24
N ALA A 99 4.76 -12.16 -15.92
CA ALA A 99 5.03 -13.28 -15.02
C ALA A 99 4.09 -14.46 -15.31
N ALA A 100 2.81 -14.19 -15.53
CA ALA A 100 1.83 -15.22 -15.87
C ALA A 100 2.08 -15.81 -17.28
N HIS A 101 2.39 -14.96 -18.27
CA HIS A 101 2.66 -15.40 -19.63
C HIS A 101 3.92 -16.25 -19.76
N THR A 102 4.97 -15.90 -19.05
CA THR A 102 6.26 -16.62 -19.10
C THR A 102 6.34 -17.77 -18.10
N GLY A 103 5.37 -17.91 -17.20
CA GLY A 103 5.40 -18.88 -16.11
C GLY A 103 6.58 -18.65 -15.13
N SER A 104 7.11 -17.44 -15.06
CA SER A 104 8.26 -17.11 -14.23
C SER A 104 7.85 -16.77 -12.81
N TYR A 105 8.08 -17.69 -11.89
CA TYR A 105 7.84 -17.48 -10.46
C TYR A 105 8.71 -16.35 -9.87
N GLN A 106 9.95 -16.21 -10.34
CA GLN A 106 10.85 -15.15 -9.89
C GLN A 106 10.34 -13.76 -10.28
N LEU A 107 9.81 -13.61 -11.48
CA LEU A 107 9.20 -12.35 -11.94
C LEU A 107 7.94 -12.04 -11.16
N PHE A 108 7.15 -13.06 -10.82
CA PHE A 108 5.99 -12.90 -9.95
C PHE A 108 6.37 -12.42 -8.54
N LEU A 109 7.43 -12.99 -7.93
CA LEU A 109 7.96 -12.53 -6.65
C LEU A 109 8.45 -11.08 -6.70
N LEU A 110 9.07 -10.67 -7.81
CA LEU A 110 9.47 -9.27 -8.02
C LEU A 110 8.26 -8.35 -8.02
N GLY A 111 7.18 -8.72 -8.70
CA GLY A 111 5.92 -7.98 -8.69
C GLY A 111 5.33 -7.83 -7.29
N ILE A 112 5.33 -8.91 -6.51
CA ILE A 112 4.89 -8.91 -5.10
C ILE A 112 5.77 -8.01 -4.24
N PHE A 113 7.08 -8.03 -4.45
CA PHE A 113 8.02 -7.17 -3.72
C PHE A 113 7.77 -5.68 -4.02
N VAL A 114 7.60 -5.31 -5.27
CA VAL A 114 7.27 -3.93 -5.69
C VAL A 114 5.91 -3.50 -5.11
N GLN A 115 4.93 -4.38 -5.15
CA GLN A 115 3.60 -4.13 -4.59
C GLN A 115 3.64 -3.94 -3.07
N GLY A 116 4.36 -4.78 -2.34
CA GLY A 116 4.58 -4.64 -0.89
C GLY A 116 5.28 -3.32 -0.53
N SER A 117 6.24 -2.92 -1.33
CA SER A 117 6.94 -1.62 -1.21
C SER A 117 5.98 -0.44 -1.39
N ALA A 118 5.12 -0.51 -2.39
CA ALA A 118 4.11 0.50 -2.66
C ALA A 118 3.10 0.61 -1.50
N MET A 119 2.68 -0.52 -0.95
CA MET A 119 1.77 -0.56 0.19
C MET A 119 2.38 0.04 1.45
N ALA A 120 3.67 -0.20 1.71
CA ALA A 120 4.40 0.40 2.83
C ALA A 120 4.43 1.93 2.71
N LEU A 121 4.75 2.44 1.52
CA LEU A 121 4.78 3.88 1.26
C LEU A 121 3.37 4.50 1.38
N LEU A 122 2.37 3.85 0.81
CA LEU A 122 0.98 4.30 0.86
C LEU A 122 0.47 4.41 2.31
N GLN A 123 0.69 3.38 3.10
CA GLN A 123 0.25 3.35 4.50
C GLN A 123 0.97 4.41 5.35
N THR A 124 2.27 4.59 5.13
CA THR A 124 3.06 5.62 5.82
C THR A 124 2.59 7.03 5.47
N ALA A 125 2.09 7.25 4.26
CA ALA A 125 1.56 8.52 3.83
C ALA A 125 0.12 8.77 4.32
N VAL A 126 -0.75 7.76 4.24
CA VAL A 126 -2.19 7.92 4.55
C VAL A 126 -2.44 8.11 6.04
N ASN A 127 -1.73 7.39 6.90
CA ASN A 127 -1.94 7.47 8.36
C ASN A 127 -1.78 8.88 8.93
N PRO A 128 -0.65 9.60 8.74
CA PRO A 128 -0.51 10.96 9.22
C PRO A 128 -1.40 11.94 8.45
N TYR A 129 -1.65 11.71 7.17
CA TYR A 129 -2.53 12.56 6.37
C TYR A 129 -3.96 12.56 6.93
N LEU A 130 -4.48 11.40 7.32
CA LEU A 130 -5.80 11.28 7.95
C LEU A 130 -5.88 12.08 9.27
N SER A 131 -4.78 12.16 10.02
CA SER A 131 -4.73 12.89 11.29
C SER A 131 -4.78 14.41 11.13
N ILE A 132 -4.34 14.95 9.98
CA ILE A 132 -4.30 16.40 9.71
C ILE A 132 -5.52 16.90 8.92
N ILE A 133 -6.38 16.02 8.43
CA ILE A 133 -7.61 16.40 7.72
C ILE A 133 -8.71 16.77 8.72
N GLY A 134 -8.74 17.98 9.20
CA GLY A 134 -9.80 18.48 10.06
C GLY A 134 -9.37 18.77 11.50
N PRO A 135 -10.32 19.05 12.41
CA PRO A 135 -10.00 19.44 13.78
C PRO A 135 -9.22 18.36 14.55
N ILE A 136 -8.17 18.75 15.25
CA ILE A 136 -7.32 17.84 16.05
C ILE A 136 -8.16 17.10 17.10
N GLU A 137 -9.19 17.74 17.65
CA GLU A 137 -10.08 17.19 18.67
C GLU A 137 -10.86 15.95 18.19
N SER A 138 -11.12 15.84 16.90
CA SER A 138 -11.82 14.70 16.30
C SER A 138 -10.89 13.68 15.61
N ALA A 139 -9.58 13.86 15.70
CA ALA A 139 -8.60 13.00 15.04
C ALA A 139 -8.70 11.52 15.50
N ALA A 140 -9.03 11.29 16.77
CA ALA A 140 -9.18 9.94 17.31
C ALA A 140 -10.45 9.20 16.84
N GLN A 141 -11.40 9.93 16.25
CA GLN A 141 -12.66 9.35 15.75
C GLN A 141 -12.60 8.99 14.26
N ARG A 142 -11.56 9.40 13.58
CA ARG A 142 -11.29 9.11 12.15
C ARG A 142 -10.29 7.98 12.02
#